data_2555ee2076716a781012ee9ff3e97a75
#
_entry.id   2555ee2076716a781012ee9ff3e97a75
#
_cell.length_a   1.000
_cell.length_b   1.000
_cell.length_c   1.000
_cell.angle_alpha   90.00
_cell.angle_beta   90.00
_cell.angle_gamma   90.00
#
_symmetry.space_group_name_H-M   'P 1'
#
loop_
_entity.id
_entity.type
_entity.pdbx_description
1 polymer ?
#
loop_
_entity_poly.entity_id
_entity_poly.type
_entity_poly.pdbx_seq_one_letter_code
_entity_poly.pdbx_strand_id
1 'polypeptide(L)'
;MKTAYVVDASVAVKWFVPEIHSEHVLRLLRKRFALQAPELIQAEFGNILWKKCRAGELDGTTAGEILDDFKRSPLVVQPHGAFMKLAWEIALKHRQTFYDSLYLALAMTEKARMVTADRKFYEALAGTASGR
;
A
#
# COMPACT_ATOMS: atom_id res chain seq x y z
N MET A 1 -11.94 -19.33 2.98
CA MET A 1 -11.11 -18.59 2.01
C MET A 1 -10.96 -17.12 2.44
N LYS A 2 -9.77 -16.58 2.40
CA LYS A 2 -9.53 -15.18 2.79
C LYS A 2 -9.83 -14.24 1.64
N THR A 3 -10.44 -13.10 1.95
CA THR A 3 -10.59 -12.03 0.97
C THR A 3 -9.23 -11.38 0.73
N ALA A 4 -8.83 -11.25 -0.52
CA ALA A 4 -7.52 -10.70 -0.89
C ALA A 4 -7.61 -9.19 -1.11
N TYR A 5 -6.66 -8.47 -0.49
CA TYR A 5 -6.53 -7.02 -0.66
C TYR A 5 -5.09 -6.67 -1.01
N VAL A 6 -4.94 -5.69 -1.88
CA VAL A 6 -3.65 -5.03 -2.10
C VAL A 6 -3.72 -3.69 -1.37
N VAL A 7 -2.78 -3.45 -0.48
CA VAL A 7 -2.74 -2.21 0.32
C VAL A 7 -1.52 -1.38 -0.07
N ASP A 8 -1.66 -0.06 -0.05
CA ASP A 8 -0.52 0.82 -0.29
C ASP A 8 0.08 1.31 1.03
N ALA A 9 1.16 2.07 0.95
CA ALA A 9 1.87 2.53 2.13
C ALA A 9 1.03 3.49 2.98
N SER A 10 0.11 4.24 2.37
CA SER A 10 -0.75 5.16 3.12
C SER A 10 -1.69 4.41 4.07
N VAL A 11 -2.09 3.20 3.69
CA VAL A 11 -2.90 2.32 4.54
C VAL A 11 -2.01 1.66 5.58
N ALA A 12 -0.88 1.08 5.15
CA ALA A 12 0.00 0.34 6.05
C ALA A 12 0.51 1.20 7.21
N VAL A 13 0.84 2.47 6.95
CA VAL A 13 1.35 3.35 8.01
C VAL A 13 0.32 3.55 9.12
N LYS A 14 -0.96 3.47 8.82
CA LYS A 14 -2.02 3.64 9.81
C LYS A 14 -2.13 2.48 10.79
N TRP A 15 -1.51 1.35 10.46
CA TRP A 15 -1.47 0.21 11.40
C TRP A 15 -0.55 0.51 12.59
N PHE A 16 0.42 1.40 12.41
CA PHE A 16 1.46 1.66 13.41
C PHE A 16 1.44 3.08 13.94
N VAL A 17 0.97 4.04 13.14
CA VAL A 17 0.92 5.45 13.51
C VAL A 17 -0.55 5.89 13.53
N PRO A 18 -1.13 6.14 14.73
CA PRO A 18 -2.52 6.56 14.82
C PRO A 18 -2.81 7.82 14.02
N GLU A 19 -3.82 7.77 13.19
CA GLU A 19 -4.28 8.89 12.36
C GLU A 19 -5.79 8.80 12.22
N ILE A 20 -6.38 9.80 11.59
CA ILE A 20 -7.81 9.79 11.29
C ILE A 20 -8.14 8.53 10.47
N HIS A 21 -9.18 7.82 10.87
CA HIS A 21 -9.66 6.59 10.21
C HIS A 21 -8.77 5.37 10.40
N SER A 22 -7.80 5.40 11.33
CA SER A 22 -6.96 4.24 11.61
C SER A 22 -7.76 3.01 12.02
N GLU A 23 -8.88 3.17 12.69
CA GLU A 23 -9.73 2.05 13.12
C GLU A 23 -10.24 1.23 11.94
N HIS A 24 -10.61 1.88 10.84
CA HIS A 24 -11.06 1.19 9.65
C HIS A 24 -9.95 0.38 9.01
N VAL A 25 -8.74 0.94 9.02
CA VAL A 25 -7.57 0.30 8.44
C VAL A 25 -7.12 -0.89 9.29
N LEU A 26 -7.17 -0.76 10.61
CA LEU A 26 -6.77 -1.84 11.51
C LEU A 26 -7.57 -3.12 11.31
N ARG A 27 -8.79 -3.02 10.81
CA ARG A 27 -9.61 -4.20 10.51
C ARG A 27 -8.96 -5.10 9.47
N LEU A 28 -8.11 -4.56 8.60
CA LEU A 28 -7.43 -5.34 7.57
C LEU A 28 -6.38 -6.29 8.13
N LEU A 29 -5.96 -6.08 9.38
CA LEU A 29 -5.00 -6.97 10.02
C LEU A 29 -5.62 -8.27 10.53
N ARG A 30 -6.93 -8.39 10.43
CA ARG A 30 -7.61 -9.61 10.88
C ARG A 30 -7.22 -10.79 9.98
N LYS A 31 -7.11 -11.97 10.57
CA LYS A 31 -6.62 -13.17 9.89
C LYS A 31 -7.43 -13.60 8.67
N ARG A 32 -8.69 -13.18 8.57
CA ARG A 32 -9.55 -13.53 7.44
C ARG A 32 -9.21 -12.79 6.15
N PHE A 33 -8.32 -11.80 6.21
CA PHE A 33 -7.90 -11.07 5.02
C PHE A 33 -6.51 -11.51 4.59
N ALA A 34 -6.32 -11.64 3.27
CA ALA A 34 -5.01 -11.89 2.69
C ALA A 34 -4.49 -10.54 2.18
N LEU A 35 -3.44 -10.02 2.81
CA LEU A 35 -2.90 -8.71 2.49
C LEU A 35 -1.63 -8.82 1.67
N GLN A 36 -1.55 -8.09 0.58
CA GLN A 36 -0.41 -8.09 -0.34
C GLN A 36 -0.03 -6.68 -0.75
N ALA A 37 1.20 -6.52 -1.16
CA ALA A 37 1.68 -5.27 -1.75
C ALA A 37 2.91 -5.54 -2.61
N PRO A 38 3.19 -4.66 -3.60
CA PRO A 38 4.45 -4.75 -4.34
C PRO A 38 5.61 -4.39 -3.43
N GLU A 39 6.80 -4.86 -3.77
CA GLU A 39 8.04 -4.55 -3.04
C GLU A 39 8.23 -3.06 -2.79
N LEU A 40 7.77 -2.24 -3.70
CA LEU A 40 7.84 -0.78 -3.59
C LEU A 40 7.32 -0.27 -2.25
N ILE A 41 6.36 -0.97 -1.63
CA ILE A 41 5.79 -0.52 -0.36
C ILE A 41 6.84 -0.37 0.73
N GLN A 42 7.90 -1.19 0.67
CA GLN A 42 8.97 -1.12 1.66
C GLN A 42 9.67 0.24 1.62
N ALA A 43 9.99 0.71 0.42
CA ALA A 43 10.61 2.02 0.24
C ALA A 43 9.64 3.15 0.57
N GLU A 44 8.41 3.04 0.13
CA GLU A 44 7.41 4.08 0.40
C GLU A 44 7.09 4.20 1.88
N PHE A 45 6.96 3.08 2.57
CA PHE A 45 6.71 3.07 4.00
C PHE A 45 7.86 3.77 4.75
N GLY A 46 9.10 3.41 4.42
CA GLY A 46 10.26 4.06 5.01
C GLY A 46 10.29 5.55 4.75
N ASN A 47 9.92 5.96 3.54
CA ASN A 47 9.90 7.38 3.20
C ASN A 47 8.82 8.16 3.96
N ILE A 48 7.67 7.55 4.20
CA ILE A 48 6.61 8.17 5.02
C ILE A 48 7.11 8.39 6.44
N LEU A 49 7.78 7.39 7.02
CA LEU A 49 8.36 7.54 8.37
C LEU A 49 9.41 8.65 8.41
N TRP A 50 10.25 8.71 7.38
CA TRP A 50 11.27 9.75 7.28
C TRP A 50 10.64 11.14 7.25
N LYS A 51 9.57 11.32 6.47
CA LYS A 51 8.87 12.61 6.41
C LYS A 51 8.25 12.98 7.75
N LYS A 52 7.71 12.01 8.47
CA LYS A 52 7.16 12.25 9.82
C LYS A 52 8.23 12.67 10.80
N CYS A 53 9.40 12.09 10.71
CA CYS A 53 10.54 12.52 11.53
C CYS A 53 10.97 13.95 11.18
N ARG A 54 11.02 14.28 9.89
CA ARG A 54 11.37 15.63 9.44
C ARG A 54 10.37 16.67 9.94
N ALA A 55 9.10 16.30 10.02
CA ALA A 55 8.03 17.18 10.49
C ALA A 55 7.94 17.26 12.01
N GLY A 56 8.78 16.51 12.73
CA GLY A 56 8.76 16.49 14.18
C GLY A 56 7.62 15.66 14.78
N GLU A 57 6.94 14.87 13.97
CA GLU A 57 5.81 14.04 14.43
C GLU A 57 6.27 12.76 15.11
N LEU A 58 7.44 12.26 14.74
CA LEU A 58 8.04 11.04 15.31
C LEU A 58 9.52 11.29 15.56
N ASP A 59 10.05 10.66 16.62
CA ASP A 59 11.50 10.63 16.79
C ASP A 59 12.10 9.45 16.03
N GLY A 60 13.40 9.52 15.75
CA GLY A 60 14.07 8.51 14.94
C GLY A 60 14.05 7.11 15.55
N THR A 61 14.11 7.02 16.87
CA THR A 61 14.09 5.72 17.56
C THR A 61 12.73 5.06 17.39
N THR A 62 11.66 5.81 17.63
CA THR A 62 10.28 5.30 17.48
C THR A 62 10.02 4.90 16.03
N ALA A 63 10.44 5.73 15.08
CA ALA A 63 10.26 5.43 13.66
C ALA A 63 11.00 4.16 13.26
N GLY A 64 12.21 3.94 13.78
CA GLY A 64 12.97 2.72 13.53
C GLY A 64 12.28 1.47 14.06
N GLU A 65 11.69 1.58 15.25
CA GLU A 65 10.91 0.48 15.81
C GLU A 65 9.67 0.17 14.97
N ILE A 66 9.01 1.20 14.48
CA ILE A 66 7.85 1.03 13.59
C ILE A 66 8.28 0.33 12.30
N LEU A 67 9.42 0.70 11.76
CA LEU A 67 9.94 0.05 10.55
C LEU A 67 10.18 -1.44 10.78
N ASP A 68 10.74 -1.80 11.94
CA ASP A 68 10.94 -3.21 12.28
C ASP A 68 9.61 -3.94 12.44
N ASP A 69 8.63 -3.32 13.07
CA ASP A 69 7.30 -3.90 13.23
C ASP A 69 6.62 -4.12 11.88
N PHE A 70 6.81 -3.20 10.96
CA PHE A 70 6.27 -3.34 9.60
C PHE A 70 6.80 -4.60 8.93
N LYS A 71 8.09 -4.89 9.09
CA LYS A 71 8.70 -6.08 8.52
C LYS A 71 8.11 -7.38 9.05
N ARG A 72 7.55 -7.34 10.24
CA ARG A 72 6.93 -8.51 10.89
C ARG A 72 5.41 -8.59 10.67
N SER A 73 4.84 -7.63 9.95
CA SER A 73 3.38 -7.62 9.70
C SER A 73 2.97 -8.79 8.79
N PRO A 74 1.69 -9.15 8.77
CA PRO A 74 1.20 -10.25 7.94
C PRO A 74 1.11 -9.92 6.45
N LEU A 75 1.66 -8.80 6.04
CA LEU A 75 1.64 -8.35 4.66
C LEU A 75 2.60 -9.19 3.81
N VAL A 76 2.09 -9.75 2.71
CA VAL A 76 2.92 -10.48 1.77
C VAL A 76 3.42 -9.50 0.70
N VAL A 77 4.73 -9.38 0.60
CA VAL A 77 5.38 -8.47 -0.35
C VAL A 77 5.75 -9.24 -1.61
N GLN A 78 5.27 -8.76 -2.77
CA GLN A 78 5.48 -9.42 -4.04
C GLN A 78 6.56 -8.72 -4.87
N PRO A 79 7.49 -9.47 -5.47
CA PRO A 79 8.49 -8.89 -6.38
C PRO A 79 7.81 -8.30 -7.61
N HIS A 80 8.38 -7.23 -8.17
CA HIS A 80 7.78 -6.52 -9.30
C HIS A 80 7.83 -7.30 -10.63
N GLY A 81 8.79 -8.19 -10.81
CA GLY A 81 9.05 -8.82 -12.09
C GLY A 81 7.83 -9.42 -12.78
N ALA A 82 6.96 -10.04 -12.01
CA ALA A 82 5.80 -10.75 -12.56
C ALA A 82 4.73 -9.82 -13.14
N PHE A 83 4.70 -8.55 -12.75
CA PHE A 83 3.64 -7.64 -13.18
C PHE A 83 4.13 -6.28 -13.68
N MET A 84 5.43 -6.13 -13.95
CA MET A 84 5.98 -4.86 -14.45
C MET A 84 5.40 -4.46 -15.82
N LYS A 85 5.25 -5.43 -16.72
CA LYS A 85 4.71 -5.13 -18.04
C LYS A 85 3.27 -4.65 -17.97
N LEU A 86 2.45 -5.29 -17.16
CA LEU A 86 1.07 -4.88 -16.96
C LEU A 86 1.03 -3.48 -16.34
N ALA A 87 1.91 -3.21 -15.37
CA ALA A 87 2.00 -1.90 -14.74
C ALA A 87 2.32 -0.81 -15.76
N TRP A 88 3.24 -1.12 -16.70
CA TRP A 88 3.59 -0.18 -17.76
C TRP A 88 2.40 0.13 -18.66
N GLU A 89 1.64 -0.89 -19.03
CA GLU A 89 0.45 -0.72 -19.86
C GLU A 89 -0.62 0.12 -19.13
N ILE A 90 -0.81 -0.11 -17.85
CA ILE A 90 -1.75 0.66 -17.03
C ILE A 90 -1.31 2.12 -16.96
N ALA A 91 -0.01 2.35 -16.72
CA ALA A 91 0.52 3.71 -16.61
C ALA A 91 0.25 4.52 -17.88
N LEU A 92 0.48 3.92 -19.03
CA LEU A 92 0.25 4.61 -20.31
C LEU A 92 -1.24 4.81 -20.60
N LYS A 93 -2.04 3.79 -20.36
CA LYS A 93 -3.46 3.84 -20.72
C LYS A 93 -4.27 4.76 -19.81
N HIS A 94 -3.98 4.73 -18.51
CA HIS A 94 -4.77 5.45 -17.51
C HIS A 94 -4.05 6.67 -16.93
N ARG A 95 -2.90 7.04 -17.48
CA ARG A 95 -2.11 8.19 -17.04
C ARG A 95 -1.81 8.17 -15.54
N GLN A 96 -1.55 6.98 -15.02
CA GLN A 96 -1.12 6.81 -13.64
C GLN A 96 0.40 6.76 -13.58
N THR A 97 0.97 7.11 -12.43
CA THR A 97 2.41 6.92 -12.26
C THR A 97 2.72 5.44 -12.35
N PHE A 98 3.96 5.11 -12.70
CA PHE A 98 4.37 3.71 -12.72
C PHE A 98 4.26 3.09 -11.32
N TYR A 99 4.57 3.87 -10.29
CA TYR A 99 4.47 3.41 -8.90
C TYR A 99 3.04 2.99 -8.56
N ASP A 100 2.06 3.86 -8.81
CA ASP A 100 0.65 3.52 -8.57
C ASP A 100 0.20 2.35 -9.44
N SER A 101 0.72 2.28 -10.66
CA SER A 101 0.38 1.21 -11.59
C SER A 101 0.91 -0.15 -11.14
N LEU A 102 2.00 -0.19 -10.37
CA LEU A 102 2.49 -1.44 -9.78
C LEU A 102 1.45 -2.02 -8.80
N TYR A 103 0.84 -1.17 -7.99
CA TYR A 103 -0.21 -1.61 -7.07
C TYR A 103 -1.43 -2.14 -7.83
N LEU A 104 -1.85 -1.40 -8.86
CA LEU A 104 -3.00 -1.81 -9.67
C LEU A 104 -2.73 -3.12 -10.41
N ALA A 105 -1.53 -3.26 -10.96
CA ALA A 105 -1.15 -4.48 -11.68
C ALA A 105 -1.18 -5.69 -10.75
N LEU A 106 -0.67 -5.53 -9.54
CA LEU A 106 -0.70 -6.62 -8.55
C LEU A 106 -2.15 -6.97 -8.20
N ALA A 107 -2.99 -5.97 -7.97
CA ALA A 107 -4.40 -6.21 -7.64
C ALA A 107 -5.11 -6.96 -8.75
N MET A 108 -4.87 -6.60 -9.99
CA MET A 108 -5.46 -7.28 -11.15
C MET A 108 -4.95 -8.72 -11.27
N THR A 109 -3.65 -8.91 -11.12
CA THR A 109 -3.02 -10.21 -11.25
C THR A 109 -3.52 -11.18 -10.18
N GLU A 110 -3.68 -10.70 -8.95
CA GLU A 110 -4.12 -11.51 -7.82
C GLU A 110 -5.63 -11.52 -7.61
N LYS A 111 -6.37 -10.82 -8.46
CA LYS A 111 -7.82 -10.65 -8.34
C LYS A 111 -8.20 -10.13 -6.95
N ALA A 112 -7.40 -9.20 -6.46
CA ALA A 112 -7.56 -8.59 -5.13
C ALA A 112 -8.17 -7.20 -5.26
N ARG A 113 -8.79 -6.74 -4.19
CA ARG A 113 -9.27 -5.37 -4.12
C ARG A 113 -8.16 -4.45 -3.69
N MET A 114 -8.12 -3.25 -4.27
CA MET A 114 -7.16 -2.23 -3.90
C MET A 114 -7.70 -1.40 -2.74
N VAL A 115 -6.87 -1.15 -1.73
CA VAL A 115 -7.22 -0.29 -0.60
C VAL A 115 -6.17 0.79 -0.47
N THR A 116 -6.59 2.05 -0.49
CA THR A 116 -5.70 3.19 -0.32
C THR A 116 -6.34 4.24 0.58
N ALA A 117 -5.49 4.97 1.32
CA ALA A 117 -5.90 6.14 2.09
C ALA A 117 -5.51 7.43 1.37
N ASP A 118 -4.85 7.33 0.22
CA ASP A 118 -4.49 8.48 -0.61
C ASP A 118 -5.68 8.87 -1.47
N ARG A 119 -6.24 10.05 -1.20
CA ARG A 119 -7.42 10.54 -1.91
C ARG A 119 -7.19 10.63 -3.42
N LYS A 120 -6.06 11.14 -3.84
CA LYS A 120 -5.77 11.26 -5.28
C LYS A 120 -5.75 9.91 -5.97
N PHE A 121 -5.12 8.93 -5.35
CA PHE A 121 -5.07 7.58 -5.87
C PHE A 121 -6.47 6.96 -5.90
N TYR A 122 -7.22 7.12 -4.82
CA TYR A 122 -8.59 6.62 -4.76
C TYR A 122 -9.47 7.20 -5.88
N GLU A 123 -9.39 8.50 -6.10
CA GLU A 123 -10.17 9.16 -7.15
C GLU A 123 -9.75 8.68 -8.54
N ALA A 124 -8.44 8.46 -8.74
CA ALA A 124 -7.93 7.94 -10.00
C ALA A 124 -8.44 6.52 -10.27
N LEU A 125 -8.61 5.70 -9.24
CA LEU A 125 -9.13 4.34 -9.38
C LEU A 125 -10.53 4.32 -9.97
N ALA A 126 -11.34 5.31 -9.70
CA ALA A 126 -12.70 5.39 -10.23
C ALA A 126 -12.72 5.50 -11.75
N GLY A 127 -11.62 5.97 -12.37
CA GLY A 127 -11.51 6.10 -13.81
C GLY A 127 -10.92 4.88 -14.50
N THR A 128 -10.62 3.80 -13.76
CA THR A 128 -10.02 2.60 -14.33
C THR A 128 -10.90 1.38 -14.07
N ALA A 129 -10.74 0.35 -14.90
CA ALA A 129 -11.48 -0.90 -14.73
C ALA A 129 -11.13 -1.60 -13.43
N SER A 130 -9.90 -1.43 -12.94
CA SER A 130 -9.41 -2.05 -11.72
C SER A 130 -9.82 -1.30 -10.46
N GLY A 131 -10.45 -0.14 -10.59
CA GLY A 131 -10.93 0.67 -9.49
C GLY A 131 -12.23 0.20 -8.85
N ARG A 132 -12.67 -0.97 -9.21
CA ARG A 132 -13.95 -1.51 -8.75
C ARG A 132 -13.80 -2.67 -7.83
#